data_732b7387b03fe83853ab51b41face9f4
#
_entry.id   732b7387b03fe83853ab51b41face9f4
#
_cell.length_a   1.000
_cell.length_b   1.000
_cell.length_c   1.000
_cell.angle_alpha   90.00
_cell.angle_beta   90.00
_cell.angle_gamma   90.00
#
_symmetry.space_group_name_H-M   'P 1'
#
loop_
_entity.id
_entity.type
_entity.pdbx_description
1 polymer ?
#
loop_
_entity_poly.entity_id
_entity_poly.type
_entity_poly.pdbx_seq_one_letter_code
_entity_poly.pdbx_strand_id
1 'polypeptide(L)'
;MHEDRPWLRFYGKVPTSLEYPAVTLYEALAATARRVPQAVAWDFFGTRSTYAQLLADVDRCAAALAAEGLREGGRLLISMPTSPQGVIAFYAANRLGALPALIHPLSTAPEITHFLDVTGARMALTLDAFYGPLAAATPKQPLARIVIARIPEYLSPFKRFGFWATKGRRIPPVPADPRVRSWSAILAAVRGEAARRREDR
;
A
#
# COMPACT_ATOMS: atom_id res chain seq x y z
N MET A 1 -3.97 -28.49 -27.28
CA MET A 1 -5.02 -29.01 -26.37
C MET A 1 -5.99 -27.88 -26.11
N HIS A 2 -7.22 -27.95 -26.67
CA HIS A 2 -8.29 -27.04 -26.25
C HIS A 2 -8.66 -27.40 -24.81
N GLU A 3 -8.26 -26.58 -23.85
CA GLU A 3 -8.79 -26.68 -22.50
C GLU A 3 -10.32 -26.58 -22.62
N ASP A 4 -11.00 -27.63 -22.22
CA ASP A 4 -12.47 -27.64 -22.17
C ASP A 4 -12.89 -26.62 -21.09
N ARG A 5 -13.48 -25.49 -21.54
CA ARG A 5 -13.92 -24.39 -20.67
C ARG A 5 -15.43 -24.45 -20.48
N PRO A 6 -15.96 -25.43 -19.73
CA PRO A 6 -17.38 -25.70 -19.65
C PRO A 6 -18.21 -24.55 -19.10
N TRP A 7 -17.58 -23.60 -18.39
CA TRP A 7 -18.25 -22.39 -17.86
C TRP A 7 -18.63 -21.39 -18.96
N LEU A 8 -17.98 -21.39 -20.14
CA LEU A 8 -18.29 -20.43 -21.21
C LEU A 8 -19.73 -20.55 -21.71
N ARG A 9 -20.36 -21.73 -21.59
CA ARG A 9 -21.78 -21.94 -21.93
C ARG A 9 -22.75 -21.07 -21.14
N PHE A 10 -22.32 -20.56 -19.96
CA PHE A 10 -23.14 -19.73 -19.10
C PHE A 10 -22.91 -18.23 -19.32
N TYR A 11 -21.99 -17.83 -20.19
CA TYR A 11 -21.65 -16.42 -20.41
C TYR A 11 -22.73 -15.64 -21.14
N GLY A 12 -23.57 -16.31 -21.96
CA GLY A 12 -24.62 -15.63 -22.73
C GLY A 12 -24.08 -14.50 -23.59
N LYS A 13 -24.40 -13.25 -23.22
CA LYS A 13 -23.93 -12.04 -23.90
C LYS A 13 -22.61 -11.47 -23.32
N VAL A 14 -22.07 -12.07 -22.28
CA VAL A 14 -20.79 -11.62 -21.70
C VAL A 14 -19.65 -12.05 -22.62
N PRO A 15 -18.73 -11.15 -22.99
CA PRO A 15 -17.55 -11.52 -23.78
C PRO A 15 -16.73 -12.62 -23.11
N THR A 16 -16.32 -13.63 -23.88
CA THR A 16 -15.50 -14.74 -23.38
C THR A 16 -14.01 -14.38 -23.20
N SER A 17 -13.62 -13.27 -23.76
CA SER A 17 -12.29 -12.66 -23.61
C SER A 17 -12.40 -11.14 -23.66
N LEU A 18 -11.47 -10.45 -23.02
CA LEU A 18 -11.34 -8.99 -23.07
C LEU A 18 -9.98 -8.64 -23.65
N GLU A 19 -9.93 -7.55 -24.42
CA GLU A 19 -8.68 -6.93 -24.80
C GLU A 19 -8.20 -6.01 -23.67
N TYR A 20 -7.02 -6.30 -23.14
CA TYR A 20 -6.41 -5.49 -22.11
C TYR A 20 -5.37 -4.56 -22.72
N PRO A 21 -5.37 -3.26 -22.37
CA PRO A 21 -4.32 -2.36 -22.81
C PRO A 21 -2.96 -2.80 -22.22
N ALA A 22 -1.91 -2.71 -23.02
CA ALA A 22 -0.54 -3.03 -22.59
C ALA A 22 0.05 -1.89 -21.74
N VAL A 23 -0.57 -1.62 -20.58
CA VAL A 23 -0.17 -0.58 -19.63
C VAL A 23 -0.12 -1.14 -18.21
N THR A 24 0.71 -0.56 -17.37
CA THR A 24 0.74 -0.87 -15.94
C THR A 24 -0.48 -0.31 -15.23
N LEU A 25 -0.78 -0.82 -14.02
CA LEU A 25 -1.87 -0.28 -13.19
C LEU A 25 -1.63 1.18 -12.81
N TYR A 26 -0.37 1.57 -12.58
CA TYR A 26 -0.01 2.97 -12.35
C TYR A 26 -0.29 3.85 -13.57
N GLU A 27 0.06 3.41 -14.77
CA GLU A 27 -0.23 4.16 -16.00
C GLU A 27 -1.72 4.33 -16.24
N ALA A 28 -2.52 3.30 -15.96
CA ALA A 28 -3.99 3.38 -16.02
C ALA A 28 -4.55 4.40 -15.02
N LEU A 29 -4.02 4.42 -13.78
CA LEU A 29 -4.36 5.42 -12.77
C LEU A 29 -3.97 6.82 -13.24
N ALA A 30 -2.75 7.00 -13.75
CA ALA A 30 -2.25 8.29 -14.24
C ALA A 30 -3.08 8.82 -15.43
N ALA A 31 -3.48 7.94 -16.35
CA ALA A 31 -4.38 8.30 -17.45
C ALA A 31 -5.75 8.75 -16.93
N THR A 32 -6.30 8.05 -15.94
CA THR A 32 -7.57 8.43 -15.29
C THR A 32 -7.45 9.78 -14.58
N ALA A 33 -6.36 10.01 -13.84
CA ALA A 33 -6.11 11.27 -13.14
C ALA A 33 -5.97 12.45 -14.10
N ARG A 34 -5.40 12.25 -15.29
CA ARG A 34 -5.37 13.29 -16.34
C ARG A 34 -6.75 13.57 -16.92
N ARG A 35 -7.57 12.55 -17.13
CA ARG A 35 -8.90 12.67 -17.75
C ARG A 35 -9.93 13.30 -16.81
N VAL A 36 -9.94 12.91 -15.53
CA VAL A 36 -10.92 13.36 -14.53
C VAL A 36 -10.26 13.74 -13.20
N PRO A 37 -9.37 14.74 -13.18
CA PRO A 37 -8.51 15.05 -12.03
C PRO A 37 -9.28 15.40 -10.76
N GLN A 38 -10.46 16.03 -10.88
CA GLN A 38 -11.28 16.48 -9.76
C GLN A 38 -12.33 15.47 -9.31
N ALA A 39 -12.51 14.35 -10.04
CA ALA A 39 -13.41 13.31 -9.60
C ALA A 39 -12.87 12.65 -8.32
N VAL A 40 -13.79 12.22 -7.44
CA VAL A 40 -13.44 11.51 -6.20
C VAL A 40 -12.88 10.15 -6.55
N ALA A 41 -11.64 9.90 -6.13
CA ALA A 41 -10.96 8.62 -6.29
C ALA A 41 -11.28 7.63 -5.15
N TRP A 42 -11.37 8.14 -3.92
CA TRP A 42 -11.78 7.36 -2.77
C TRP A 42 -12.47 8.23 -1.70
N ASP A 43 -13.31 7.57 -0.91
CA ASP A 43 -13.94 8.10 0.32
C ASP A 43 -13.63 7.14 1.46
N PHE A 44 -12.94 7.61 2.49
CA PHE A 44 -12.59 6.84 3.67
C PHE A 44 -13.15 7.52 4.91
N PHE A 45 -14.22 6.96 5.43
CA PHE A 45 -14.94 7.55 6.57
C PHE A 45 -15.30 9.03 6.38
N GLY A 46 -15.69 9.43 5.16
CA GLY A 46 -16.08 10.80 4.81
C GLY A 46 -14.90 11.75 4.54
N THR A 47 -13.67 11.29 4.65
CA THR A 47 -12.49 11.97 4.10
C THR A 47 -12.34 11.55 2.63
N ARG A 48 -12.32 12.52 1.71
CA ARG A 48 -12.28 12.26 0.28
C ARG A 48 -10.98 12.73 -0.33
N SER A 49 -10.55 12.02 -1.37
CA SER A 49 -9.42 12.41 -2.21
C SER A 49 -9.83 12.36 -3.67
N THR A 50 -9.34 13.31 -4.46
CA THR A 50 -9.53 13.32 -5.92
C THR A 50 -8.48 12.42 -6.60
N TYR A 51 -8.70 12.11 -7.89
CA TYR A 51 -7.70 11.37 -8.68
C TYR A 51 -6.37 12.12 -8.80
N ALA A 52 -6.39 13.45 -8.91
CA ALA A 52 -5.15 14.25 -8.92
C ALA A 52 -4.39 14.14 -7.60
N GLN A 53 -5.10 14.20 -6.47
CA GLN A 53 -4.50 14.05 -5.14
C GLN A 53 -3.98 12.63 -4.93
N LEU A 54 -4.75 11.60 -5.31
CA LEU A 54 -4.31 10.22 -5.22
C LEU A 54 -3.03 9.99 -6.02
N LEU A 55 -2.96 10.48 -7.27
CA LEU A 55 -1.76 10.34 -8.09
C LEU A 55 -0.54 11.01 -7.44
N ALA A 56 -0.70 12.22 -6.91
CA ALA A 56 0.37 12.92 -6.20
C ALA A 56 0.83 12.18 -4.93
N ASP A 57 -0.10 11.56 -4.20
CA ASP A 57 0.22 10.74 -3.02
C ASP A 57 0.94 9.44 -3.40
N VAL A 58 0.53 8.80 -4.50
CA VAL A 58 1.20 7.62 -5.07
C VAL A 58 2.64 7.98 -5.48
N ASP A 59 2.83 9.10 -6.19
CA ASP A 59 4.16 9.54 -6.63
C ASP A 59 5.10 9.82 -5.44
N ARG A 60 4.57 10.47 -4.42
CA ARG A 60 5.32 10.74 -3.17
C ARG A 60 5.66 9.45 -2.43
N CYS A 61 4.68 8.54 -2.33
CA CYS A 61 4.90 7.25 -1.68
C CYS A 61 5.93 6.41 -2.44
N ALA A 62 5.92 6.40 -3.77
CA ALA A 62 6.92 5.72 -4.57
C ALA A 62 8.33 6.24 -4.28
N ALA A 63 8.52 7.56 -4.23
CA ALA A 63 9.79 8.16 -3.86
C ALA A 63 10.22 7.77 -2.43
N ALA A 64 9.29 7.75 -1.47
CA ALA A 64 9.56 7.36 -0.10
C ALA A 64 9.95 5.88 0.03
N LEU A 65 9.22 4.98 -0.63
CA LEU A 65 9.54 3.55 -0.63
C LEU A 65 10.88 3.27 -1.33
N ALA A 66 11.19 4.01 -2.39
CA ALA A 66 12.49 3.94 -3.06
C ALA A 66 13.64 4.40 -2.14
N ALA A 67 13.45 5.46 -1.35
CA ALA A 67 14.42 5.91 -0.35
C ALA A 67 14.64 4.85 0.75
N GLU A 68 13.59 4.12 1.14
CA GLU A 68 13.67 3.00 2.10
C GLU A 68 14.19 1.69 1.48
N GLY A 69 14.52 1.67 0.19
CA GLY A 69 15.22 0.57 -0.45
C GLY A 69 14.36 -0.32 -1.36
N LEU A 70 13.08 0.01 -1.60
CA LEU A 70 12.29 -0.71 -2.61
C LEU A 70 12.81 -0.37 -4.02
N ARG A 71 13.02 -1.39 -4.85
CA ARG A 71 13.56 -1.26 -6.22
C ARG A 71 12.68 -2.03 -7.20
N GLU A 72 12.91 -1.79 -8.48
CA GLU A 72 12.34 -2.61 -9.56
C GLU A 72 12.60 -4.10 -9.31
N GLY A 73 11.60 -4.95 -9.57
CA GLY A 73 11.62 -6.37 -9.27
C GLY A 73 11.56 -6.72 -7.78
N GLY A 74 11.68 -5.71 -6.89
CA GLY A 74 11.50 -5.88 -5.46
C GLY A 74 10.06 -6.26 -5.11
N ARG A 75 9.84 -6.69 -3.86
CA ARG A 75 8.52 -7.12 -3.38
C ARG A 75 8.15 -6.40 -2.10
N LEU A 76 6.94 -5.86 -2.07
CA LEU A 76 6.35 -5.19 -0.91
C LEU A 76 5.18 -6.03 -0.39
N LEU A 77 5.32 -6.62 0.80
CA LEU A 77 4.20 -7.26 1.48
C LEU A 77 3.28 -6.18 2.07
N ILE A 78 1.99 -6.22 1.73
CA ILE A 78 0.98 -5.30 2.27
C ILE A 78 0.00 -6.12 3.10
N SER A 79 0.09 -5.98 4.43
CA SER A 79 -0.75 -6.66 5.42
C SER A 79 -1.61 -5.64 6.16
N MET A 80 -2.69 -5.19 5.51
CA MET A 80 -3.60 -4.21 6.11
C MET A 80 -5.00 -4.29 5.48
N PRO A 81 -6.05 -3.85 6.18
CA PRO A 81 -7.37 -3.74 5.59
C PRO A 81 -7.38 -2.68 4.48
N THR A 82 -8.44 -2.67 3.68
CA THR A 82 -8.63 -1.65 2.65
C THR A 82 -8.62 -0.27 3.28
N SER A 83 -7.60 0.50 2.96
CA SER A 83 -7.33 1.81 3.51
C SER A 83 -6.58 2.67 2.48
N PRO A 84 -6.62 4.01 2.59
CA PRO A 84 -5.90 4.87 1.66
C PRO A 84 -4.41 4.53 1.57
N GLN A 85 -3.75 4.22 2.70
CA GLN A 85 -2.34 3.84 2.71
C GLN A 85 -2.05 2.58 1.90
N GLY A 86 -2.91 1.56 2.04
CA GLY A 86 -2.77 0.30 1.29
C GLY A 86 -2.90 0.51 -0.22
N VAL A 87 -3.90 1.29 -0.63
CA VAL A 87 -4.13 1.64 -2.05
C VAL A 87 -2.97 2.46 -2.61
N ILE A 88 -2.53 3.50 -1.89
CA ILE A 88 -1.42 4.36 -2.29
C ILE A 88 -0.13 3.53 -2.44
N ALA A 89 0.17 2.67 -1.46
CA ALA A 89 1.38 1.84 -1.49
C ALA A 89 1.34 0.78 -2.60
N PHE A 90 0.16 0.23 -2.91
CA PHE A 90 -0.03 -0.71 -4.01
C PHE A 90 0.35 -0.08 -5.36
N TYR A 91 -0.22 1.09 -5.66
CA TYR A 91 0.12 1.81 -6.90
C TYR A 91 1.55 2.36 -6.88
N ALA A 92 2.07 2.75 -5.72
CA ALA A 92 3.45 3.22 -5.58
C ALA A 92 4.47 2.11 -5.87
N ALA A 93 4.23 0.89 -5.37
CA ALA A 93 5.05 -0.28 -5.70
C ALA A 93 5.00 -0.59 -7.21
N ASN A 94 3.80 -0.57 -7.80
CA ASN A 94 3.63 -0.78 -9.24
C ASN A 94 4.38 0.29 -10.07
N ARG A 95 4.33 1.55 -9.65
CA ARG A 95 5.09 2.65 -10.29
C ARG A 95 6.60 2.41 -10.27
N LEU A 96 7.12 1.76 -9.25
CA LEU A 96 8.54 1.43 -9.12
C LEU A 96 8.94 0.16 -9.88
N GLY A 97 8.00 -0.52 -10.56
CA GLY A 97 8.24 -1.84 -11.14
C GLY A 97 8.41 -2.93 -10.07
N ALA A 98 8.00 -2.66 -8.83
CA ALA A 98 7.99 -3.63 -7.74
C ALA A 98 6.64 -4.37 -7.68
N LEU A 99 6.64 -5.54 -7.07
CA LEU A 99 5.48 -6.41 -6.94
C LEU A 99 4.82 -6.26 -5.56
N PRO A 100 3.63 -5.67 -5.45
CA PRO A 100 2.88 -5.66 -4.20
C PRO A 100 2.24 -7.03 -3.96
N ALA A 101 2.53 -7.65 -2.81
CA ALA A 101 1.93 -8.88 -2.33
C ALA A 101 0.95 -8.55 -1.21
N LEU A 102 -0.35 -8.71 -1.47
CA LEU A 102 -1.39 -8.42 -0.49
C LEU A 102 -1.73 -9.68 0.28
N ILE A 103 -1.73 -9.58 1.62
CA ILE A 103 -2.15 -10.65 2.51
C ILE A 103 -3.24 -10.16 3.47
N HIS A 104 -3.97 -11.11 4.04
CA HIS A 104 -5.01 -10.76 5.00
C HIS A 104 -4.40 -10.13 6.26
N PRO A 105 -4.93 -9.00 6.78
CA PRO A 105 -4.36 -8.32 7.94
C PRO A 105 -4.39 -9.14 9.24
N LEU A 106 -5.30 -10.11 9.34
CA LEU A 106 -5.40 -11.01 10.49
C LEU A 106 -4.63 -12.33 10.30
N SER A 107 -3.75 -12.41 9.30
CA SER A 107 -2.87 -13.56 9.14
C SER A 107 -2.01 -13.79 10.38
N THR A 108 -1.86 -15.05 10.75
CA THR A 108 -1.02 -15.47 11.87
C THR A 108 0.47 -15.38 11.53
N ALA A 109 1.33 -15.38 12.54
CA ALA A 109 2.79 -15.35 12.32
C ALA A 109 3.31 -16.49 11.42
N PRO A 110 2.85 -17.76 11.54
CA PRO A 110 3.23 -18.84 10.61
C PRO A 110 2.77 -18.57 9.17
N GLU A 111 1.54 -18.05 8.95
CA GLU A 111 1.06 -17.70 7.62
C GLU A 111 1.88 -16.57 7.01
N ILE A 112 2.18 -15.52 7.79
CA ILE A 112 3.03 -14.41 7.35
C ILE A 112 4.43 -14.92 6.99
N THR A 113 5.00 -15.83 7.79
CA THR A 113 6.28 -16.50 7.50
C THR A 113 6.22 -17.19 6.14
N HIS A 114 5.18 -17.98 5.90
CA HIS A 114 4.97 -18.66 4.63
C HIS A 114 4.88 -17.67 3.45
N PHE A 115 4.08 -16.61 3.58
CA PHE A 115 3.94 -15.60 2.53
C PHE A 115 5.26 -14.86 2.25
N LEU A 116 6.03 -14.54 3.28
CA LEU A 116 7.35 -13.93 3.13
C LEU A 116 8.32 -14.86 2.40
N ASP A 117 8.32 -16.16 2.73
CA ASP A 117 9.17 -17.15 2.09
C ASP A 117 8.80 -17.39 0.63
N VAL A 118 7.50 -17.45 0.30
CA VAL A 118 7.02 -17.63 -1.07
C VAL A 118 7.27 -16.40 -1.93
N THR A 119 7.00 -15.21 -1.38
CA THR A 119 7.15 -13.97 -2.14
C THR A 119 8.59 -13.48 -2.18
N GLY A 120 9.41 -13.81 -1.18
CA GLY A 120 10.74 -13.24 -1.01
C GLY A 120 10.70 -11.74 -0.67
N ALA A 121 9.57 -11.23 -0.12
CA ALA A 121 9.45 -9.83 0.24
C ALA A 121 10.38 -9.49 1.41
N ARG A 122 11.14 -8.41 1.26
CA ARG A 122 12.02 -7.88 2.30
C ARG A 122 11.55 -6.55 2.88
N MET A 123 10.47 -6.00 2.35
CA MET A 123 9.78 -4.83 2.87
C MET A 123 8.32 -5.17 3.12
N ALA A 124 7.78 -4.71 4.24
CA ALA A 124 6.38 -4.88 4.58
C ALA A 124 5.74 -3.54 4.96
N LEU A 125 4.45 -3.39 4.64
CA LEU A 125 3.58 -2.32 5.11
C LEU A 125 2.43 -2.93 5.90
N THR A 126 2.21 -2.42 7.11
CA THR A 126 1.09 -2.85 7.97
C THR A 126 0.57 -1.70 8.82
N LEU A 127 -0.54 -1.91 9.52
CA LEU A 127 -0.99 -1.00 10.58
C LEU A 127 -0.34 -1.36 11.92
N ASP A 128 -0.21 -0.36 12.81
CA ASP A 128 0.26 -0.55 14.17
C ASP A 128 -0.49 -1.67 14.92
N ALA A 129 -1.80 -1.78 14.71
CA ALA A 129 -2.64 -2.84 15.29
C ALA A 129 -2.27 -4.27 14.85
N PHE A 130 -1.59 -4.44 13.72
CA PHE A 130 -1.22 -5.75 13.14
C PHE A 130 0.30 -6.01 13.14
N TYR A 131 1.06 -5.17 13.83
CA TYR A 131 2.51 -5.31 13.91
C TYR A 131 2.95 -6.60 14.61
N GLY A 132 2.26 -7.01 15.67
CA GLY A 132 2.66 -8.16 16.50
C GLY A 132 2.89 -9.46 15.71
N PRO A 133 1.90 -9.97 14.96
CA PRO A 133 2.07 -11.16 14.13
C PRO A 133 3.17 -11.02 13.08
N LEU A 134 3.32 -9.83 12.47
CA LEU A 134 4.39 -9.55 11.50
C LEU A 134 5.77 -9.60 12.15
N ALA A 135 5.91 -9.04 13.35
CA ALA A 135 7.17 -9.05 14.10
C ALA A 135 7.55 -10.45 14.59
N ALA A 136 6.57 -11.30 14.87
CA ALA A 136 6.77 -12.67 15.31
C ALA A 136 7.01 -13.66 14.14
N ALA A 137 6.85 -13.23 12.90
CA ALA A 137 7.15 -14.06 11.73
C ALA A 137 8.66 -14.31 11.60
N THR A 138 9.03 -15.54 11.24
CA THR A 138 10.43 -16.02 11.15
C THR A 138 10.75 -16.53 9.75
N PRO A 139 10.74 -15.66 8.71
CA PRO A 139 11.04 -16.08 7.36
C PRO A 139 12.53 -16.41 7.18
N LYS A 140 12.86 -17.23 6.17
CA LYS A 140 14.24 -17.55 5.78
C LYS A 140 15.08 -16.31 5.49
N GLN A 141 14.45 -15.30 4.89
CA GLN A 141 15.05 -13.98 4.66
C GLN A 141 14.33 -12.94 5.52
N PRO A 142 14.97 -12.36 6.54
CA PRO A 142 14.31 -11.40 7.41
C PRO A 142 13.93 -10.12 6.66
N LEU A 143 12.83 -9.49 7.11
CA LEU A 143 12.43 -8.17 6.64
C LEU A 143 13.54 -7.15 6.91
N ALA A 144 13.92 -6.40 5.88
CA ALA A 144 14.86 -5.29 6.00
C ALA A 144 14.15 -4.00 6.43
N ARG A 145 12.87 -3.84 6.08
CA ARG A 145 12.05 -2.67 6.41
C ARG A 145 10.62 -3.06 6.74
N ILE A 146 10.05 -2.41 7.73
CA ILE A 146 8.65 -2.51 8.12
C ILE A 146 8.11 -1.09 8.21
N VAL A 147 7.21 -0.74 7.30
CA VAL A 147 6.53 0.56 7.32
C VAL A 147 5.25 0.41 8.13
N ILE A 148 5.08 1.24 9.15
CA ILE A 148 3.90 1.24 10.02
C ILE A 148 3.04 2.44 9.69
N ALA A 149 1.81 2.19 9.24
CA ALA A 149 0.77 3.17 9.05
C ALA A 149 -0.23 3.14 10.21
N ARG A 150 -1.02 4.21 10.35
CA ARG A 150 -2.05 4.34 11.36
C ARG A 150 -3.37 4.79 10.73
N ILE A 151 -4.47 4.20 11.14
CA ILE A 151 -5.81 4.57 10.65
C ILE A 151 -6.09 6.08 10.84
N PRO A 152 -5.76 6.71 11.98
CA PRO A 152 -6.03 8.13 12.21
C PRO A 152 -5.37 9.11 11.22
N GLU A 153 -4.35 8.69 10.47
CA GLU A 153 -3.65 9.56 9.53
C GLU A 153 -4.56 10.10 8.41
N TYR A 154 -5.61 9.35 8.06
CA TYR A 154 -6.59 9.70 7.02
C TYR A 154 -8.00 9.97 7.56
N LEU A 155 -8.14 10.14 8.88
CA LEU A 155 -9.41 10.56 9.49
C LEU A 155 -9.46 12.07 9.67
N SER A 156 -10.68 12.64 9.58
CA SER A 156 -10.90 14.03 9.99
C SER A 156 -10.53 14.24 11.46
N PRO A 157 -10.19 15.47 11.90
CA PRO A 157 -9.78 15.75 13.28
C PRO A 157 -10.76 15.23 14.33
N PHE A 158 -12.06 15.40 14.10
CA PHE A 158 -13.12 14.93 15.00
C PHE A 158 -13.12 13.39 15.09
N LYS A 159 -13.05 12.69 13.96
CA LYS A 159 -13.00 11.23 13.92
C LYS A 159 -11.70 10.65 14.48
N ARG A 160 -10.59 11.37 14.33
CA ARG A 160 -9.31 11.04 14.94
C ARG A 160 -9.41 11.02 16.47
N PHE A 161 -10.05 12.04 17.05
CA PHE A 161 -10.30 12.09 18.50
C PHE A 161 -11.20 10.92 18.95
N GLY A 162 -12.32 10.68 18.26
CA GLY A 162 -13.22 9.56 18.57
C GLY A 162 -12.53 8.20 18.46
N PHE A 163 -11.69 8.00 17.45
CA PHE A 163 -10.89 6.77 17.29
C PHE A 163 -9.91 6.61 18.46
N TRP A 164 -9.19 7.66 18.83
CA TRP A 164 -8.27 7.64 19.97
C TRP A 164 -9.00 7.28 21.27
N ALA A 165 -10.13 7.92 21.55
CA ALA A 165 -10.90 7.70 22.78
C ALA A 165 -11.46 6.28 22.93
N THR A 166 -11.73 5.59 21.80
CA THR A 166 -12.40 4.28 21.79
C THR A 166 -11.44 3.12 21.51
N LYS A 167 -10.83 3.11 20.32
CA LYS A 167 -10.01 1.99 19.81
C LYS A 167 -8.52 2.25 19.94
N GLY A 168 -8.06 3.49 19.71
CA GLY A 168 -6.64 3.81 19.65
C GLY A 168 -5.87 3.52 20.96
N ARG A 169 -6.54 3.67 22.10
CA ARG A 169 -5.97 3.35 23.43
C ARG A 169 -5.67 1.86 23.66
N ARG A 170 -6.29 0.98 22.85
CA ARG A 170 -6.14 -0.48 22.99
C ARG A 170 -5.07 -1.03 22.06
N ILE A 171 -4.55 -0.21 21.12
CA ILE A 171 -3.49 -0.63 20.21
C ILE A 171 -2.17 -0.56 20.99
N PRO A 172 -1.46 -1.69 21.13
CA PRO A 172 -0.15 -1.69 21.80
C PRO A 172 0.84 -0.78 21.07
N PRO A 173 1.73 -0.11 21.80
CA PRO A 173 2.80 0.66 21.18
C PRO A 173 3.70 -0.29 20.38
N VAL A 174 4.13 0.14 19.20
CA VAL A 174 5.12 -0.58 18.42
C VAL A 174 6.48 -0.44 19.13
N PRO A 175 7.14 -1.55 19.51
CA PRO A 175 8.44 -1.50 20.18
C PRO A 175 9.50 -0.82 19.30
N ALA A 176 10.57 -0.34 19.92
CA ALA A 176 11.72 0.18 19.20
C ALA A 176 12.37 -0.96 18.38
N ASP A 177 12.33 -0.83 17.07
CA ASP A 177 12.90 -1.77 16.11
C ASP A 177 13.58 -0.96 15.01
N PRO A 178 14.89 -1.16 14.75
CA PRO A 178 15.62 -0.39 13.73
C PRO A 178 15.10 -0.59 12.32
N ARG A 179 14.34 -1.65 12.05
CA ARG A 179 13.69 -1.93 10.78
C ARG A 179 12.42 -1.10 10.58
N VAL A 180 11.80 -0.63 11.67
CA VAL A 180 10.51 0.06 11.63
C VAL A 180 10.69 1.52 11.18
N ARG A 181 9.80 1.93 10.28
CA ARG A 181 9.63 3.32 9.85
C ARG A 181 8.15 3.71 9.94
N SER A 182 7.88 4.92 10.37
CA SER A 182 6.51 5.47 10.33
C SER A 182 6.16 5.89 8.91
N TRP A 183 4.95 5.55 8.46
CA TRP A 183 4.38 6.00 7.19
C TRP A 183 4.46 7.51 7.02
N SER A 184 4.01 8.27 8.01
CA SER A 184 4.06 9.74 7.97
C SER A 184 5.48 10.28 7.91
N ALA A 185 6.43 9.64 8.61
CA ALA A 185 7.83 10.07 8.63
C ALA A 185 8.53 9.88 7.26
N ILE A 186 8.34 8.72 6.60
CA ILE A 186 8.94 8.50 5.28
C ILE A 186 8.37 9.44 4.22
N LEU A 187 7.07 9.76 4.28
CA LEU A 187 6.45 10.72 3.37
C LEU A 187 6.91 12.17 3.65
N ALA A 188 7.14 12.53 4.91
CA ALA A 188 7.63 13.84 5.29
C ALA A 188 9.10 14.06 4.84
N ALA A 189 9.94 13.04 4.91
CA ALA A 189 11.33 13.11 4.48
C ALA A 189 11.45 13.51 3.00
N VAL A 190 10.64 12.91 2.13
CA VAL A 190 10.62 13.23 0.69
C VAL A 190 10.15 14.67 0.42
N ARG A 191 9.17 15.18 1.20
CA ARG A 191 8.74 16.58 1.09
C ARG A 191 9.87 17.55 1.44
N GLY A 192 10.61 17.26 2.50
CA GLY A 192 11.75 18.08 2.93
C GLY A 192 12.87 18.13 1.90
N GLU A 193 13.20 17.00 1.25
CA GLU A 193 14.19 16.96 0.18
C GLU A 193 13.73 17.74 -1.07
N ALA A 194 12.46 17.61 -1.45
CA ALA A 194 11.90 18.34 -2.60
C ALA A 194 11.86 19.86 -2.35
N ALA A 195 11.63 20.30 -1.11
CA ALA A 195 11.69 21.72 -0.74
C ALA A 195 13.12 22.26 -0.85
N ARG A 196 14.10 21.58 -0.24
CA ARG A 196 15.54 21.96 -0.31
C ARG A 196 16.05 22.09 -1.75
N ARG A 197 15.74 21.12 -2.61
CA ARG A 197 16.14 21.17 -4.04
C ARG A 197 15.51 22.32 -4.83
N ARG A 198 14.44 22.96 -4.33
CA ARG A 198 13.84 24.16 -4.95
C ARG A 198 14.48 25.44 -4.46
N GLU A 199 14.98 25.48 -3.23
CA GLU A 199 15.70 26.60 -2.65
C GLU A 199 17.12 26.73 -3.22
N ASP A 200 17.72 25.60 -3.63
CA ASP A 200 19.08 25.53 -4.21
C ASP A 200 19.11 25.86 -5.73
N ARG A 201 17.97 26.24 -6.35
CA ARG A 201 17.86 26.63 -7.78
C ARG A 201 17.54 28.09 -7.94
#